data_895ee2bf1026fdf29f05c7973c6761e4
#
_entry.id   895ee2bf1026fdf29f05c7973c6761e4
#
_cell.length_a   1.000
_cell.length_b   1.000
_cell.length_c   1.000
_cell.angle_alpha   90.00
_cell.angle_beta   90.00
_cell.angle_gamma   90.00
#
_symmetry.space_group_name_H-M   'P 1'
#
loop_
_entity.id
_entity.type
_entity.pdbx_description
1 polymer ?
#
loop_
_entity_poly.entity_id
_entity_poly.type
_entity_poly.pdbx_seq_one_letter_code
_entity_poly.pdbx_strand_id
1 'polypeptide(L)'
;MTQERAQNIAAATLNSTTIIKGMTMELGMIGLGKMGANMVQRLVRGGHRVVGFDPKADARKSIEDNGAQSAASLDELVSKLAAPRALWMMVPAGPITDATVTALLPLLAAGDSVIDGGNSNYKDTLRRAGLFADKQMHYVDSGTSGGVWGLAEGYSLMIGGDADAVERLRPIFATLAPTANTGWGRVGPVGSGHFTKMVHNGIEYGLMQAYAEGFSILEHKKEFALDLYQIAEIWRYGSVVRSWLLDLTANALDKNPTMDGIAPFVVDSGEGRWTVAEAIDLDVPAPIITQSLIERLRSRDSESFSDKLLSAMRNQFGGHEIKKE
;
A
#
# COMPACT_ATOMS: atom_id res chain seq x y z
N MET A 1 4.78 25.79 -5.11
CA MET A 1 4.81 25.08 -6.44
C MET A 1 5.01 26.16 -7.48
N THR A 2 6.16 26.20 -8.16
CA THR A 2 6.38 27.19 -9.21
C THR A 2 5.47 26.89 -10.41
N GLN A 3 5.03 27.92 -11.10
CA GLN A 3 4.15 27.84 -12.29
C GLN A 3 4.71 26.91 -13.38
N GLU A 4 6.02 26.79 -13.45
CA GLU A 4 6.77 25.91 -14.36
C GLU A 4 6.59 24.40 -14.02
N ARG A 5 6.47 24.05 -12.75
CA ARG A 5 6.21 22.65 -12.33
C ARG A 5 4.74 22.28 -12.56
N ALA A 6 3.82 23.22 -12.40
CA ALA A 6 2.41 23.04 -12.76
C ALA A 6 2.26 22.87 -14.29
N GLN A 7 3.01 23.60 -15.08
CA GLN A 7 3.03 23.48 -16.54
C GLN A 7 3.72 22.19 -17.00
N ASN A 8 4.79 21.75 -16.35
CA ASN A 8 5.45 20.47 -16.65
C ASN A 8 4.62 19.26 -16.21
N ILE A 9 3.88 19.35 -15.10
CA ILE A 9 2.90 18.34 -14.70
C ILE A 9 1.72 18.31 -15.67
N ALA A 10 1.21 19.48 -16.08
CA ALA A 10 0.15 19.58 -17.09
C ALA A 10 0.60 19.09 -18.47
N ALA A 11 1.84 19.37 -18.88
CA ALA A 11 2.43 18.89 -20.13
C ALA A 11 2.72 17.37 -20.07
N ALA A 12 3.19 16.84 -18.94
CA ALA A 12 3.34 15.41 -18.72
C ALA A 12 1.99 14.69 -18.69
N THR A 13 0.95 15.32 -18.12
CA THR A 13 -0.42 14.80 -18.12
C THR A 13 -1.04 14.81 -19.52
N LEU A 14 -0.70 15.78 -20.36
CA LEU A 14 -1.17 15.84 -21.75
C LEU A 14 -0.42 14.88 -22.69
N ASN A 15 0.85 14.56 -22.39
CA ASN A 15 1.63 13.59 -23.18
C ASN A 15 1.48 12.13 -22.69
N SER A 16 0.95 11.88 -21.50
CA SER A 16 0.66 10.52 -21.02
C SER A 16 -0.64 9.94 -21.57
N THR A 17 -1.42 10.71 -22.32
CA THR A 17 -2.61 10.23 -23.04
C THR A 17 -2.28 9.61 -24.40
N THR A 18 -1.11 9.02 -24.56
CA THR A 18 -1.01 7.97 -25.57
C THR A 18 -1.72 6.74 -24.99
N ILE A 19 -3.06 6.79 -25.01
CA ILE A 19 -3.93 5.61 -24.92
C ILE A 19 -3.22 4.56 -25.79
N ILE A 20 -2.87 3.42 -25.20
CA ILE A 20 -2.56 2.21 -25.97
C ILE A 20 -3.85 1.92 -26.73
N LYS A 21 -4.00 2.54 -27.89
CA LYS A 21 -5.14 2.38 -28.79
C LYS A 21 -5.11 0.94 -29.24
N GLY A 22 -5.87 0.04 -28.55
CA GLY A 22 -6.03 -1.31 -29.02
C GLY A 22 -6.36 -2.40 -28.01
N MET A 23 -6.29 -2.16 -26.70
CA MET A 23 -6.57 -3.25 -25.75
C MET A 23 -7.43 -2.77 -24.57
N THR A 24 -8.69 -2.41 -24.85
CA THR A 24 -9.71 -2.26 -23.81
C THR A 24 -10.02 -3.61 -23.20
N MET A 25 -10.08 -3.70 -21.87
CA MET A 25 -10.45 -4.91 -21.14
C MET A 25 -11.69 -4.66 -20.29
N GLU A 26 -12.38 -5.74 -19.94
CA GLU A 26 -13.39 -5.73 -18.90
C GLU A 26 -12.76 -6.15 -17.58
N LEU A 27 -13.12 -5.48 -16.48
CA LEU A 27 -12.67 -5.81 -15.13
C LEU A 27 -13.82 -5.71 -14.13
N GLY A 28 -13.96 -6.72 -13.28
CA GLY A 28 -14.78 -6.65 -12.08
C GLY A 28 -13.95 -6.08 -10.90
N MET A 29 -14.39 -5.00 -10.26
CA MET A 29 -13.74 -4.45 -9.06
C MET A 29 -14.56 -4.79 -7.82
N ILE A 30 -13.98 -5.47 -6.86
CA ILE A 30 -14.62 -5.87 -5.59
C ILE A 30 -13.98 -5.08 -4.45
N GLY A 31 -14.81 -4.29 -3.75
CA GLY A 31 -14.34 -3.32 -2.75
C GLY A 31 -14.08 -1.95 -3.37
N LEU A 32 -14.98 -1.02 -3.09
CA LEU A 32 -15.01 0.34 -3.63
C LEU A 32 -14.70 1.37 -2.55
N GLY A 33 -13.85 0.98 -1.60
CA GLY A 33 -13.22 1.93 -0.67
C GLY A 33 -12.34 2.92 -1.44
N LYS A 34 -11.67 3.83 -0.74
CA LYS A 34 -10.91 4.93 -1.35
C LYS A 34 -9.95 4.47 -2.46
N MET A 35 -9.21 3.38 -2.24
CA MET A 35 -8.29 2.87 -3.27
C MET A 35 -9.02 2.19 -4.43
N GLY A 36 -9.99 1.31 -4.16
CA GLY A 36 -10.74 0.64 -5.21
C GLY A 36 -11.49 1.62 -6.11
N ALA A 37 -12.15 2.63 -5.55
CA ALA A 37 -12.83 3.66 -6.32
C ALA A 37 -11.85 4.50 -7.17
N ASN A 38 -10.67 4.84 -6.63
CA ASN A 38 -9.62 5.54 -7.38
C ASN A 38 -9.08 4.70 -8.53
N MET A 39 -8.89 3.38 -8.33
CA MET A 39 -8.49 2.46 -9.39
C MET A 39 -9.56 2.35 -10.48
N VAL A 40 -10.84 2.23 -10.11
CA VAL A 40 -11.96 2.24 -11.06
C VAL A 40 -11.92 3.51 -11.91
N GLN A 41 -11.81 4.68 -11.30
CA GLN A 41 -11.75 5.94 -12.02
C GLN A 41 -10.57 6.00 -13.00
N ARG A 42 -9.39 5.53 -12.58
CA ARG A 42 -8.21 5.50 -13.45
C ARG A 42 -8.37 4.53 -14.62
N LEU A 43 -8.95 3.36 -14.38
CA LEU A 43 -9.24 2.36 -15.43
C LEU A 43 -10.28 2.86 -16.44
N VAL A 44 -11.35 3.48 -15.98
CA VAL A 44 -12.37 4.09 -16.87
C VAL A 44 -11.76 5.19 -17.73
N ARG A 45 -10.92 6.08 -17.15
CA ARG A 45 -10.18 7.09 -17.92
C ARG A 45 -9.23 6.48 -18.94
N GLY A 46 -8.69 5.28 -18.64
CA GLY A 46 -7.87 4.49 -19.57
C GLY A 46 -8.65 3.74 -20.64
N GLY A 47 -10.00 3.88 -20.66
CA GLY A 47 -10.86 3.27 -21.66
C GLY A 47 -11.30 1.83 -21.35
N HIS A 48 -11.03 1.31 -20.16
CA HIS A 48 -11.48 -0.01 -19.74
C HIS A 48 -12.96 0.02 -19.30
N ARG A 49 -13.68 -1.08 -19.53
CA ARG A 49 -15.01 -1.28 -18.97
C ARG A 49 -14.88 -1.87 -17.58
N VAL A 50 -15.38 -1.17 -16.56
CA VAL A 50 -15.32 -1.63 -15.19
C VAL A 50 -16.72 -1.84 -14.63
N VAL A 51 -16.94 -2.97 -13.97
CA VAL A 51 -18.12 -3.26 -13.16
C VAL A 51 -17.68 -3.38 -11.71
N GLY A 52 -18.22 -2.56 -10.80
CA GLY A 52 -17.81 -2.53 -9.41
C GLY A 52 -18.85 -3.12 -8.47
N PHE A 53 -18.39 -3.80 -7.42
CA PHE A 53 -19.20 -4.29 -6.31
C PHE A 53 -18.66 -3.82 -4.97
N ASP A 54 -19.55 -3.33 -4.13
CA ASP A 54 -19.33 -3.06 -2.71
C ASP A 54 -20.66 -3.26 -1.97
N PRO A 55 -20.69 -3.78 -0.75
CA PRO A 55 -21.95 -3.88 0.02
C PRO A 55 -22.63 -2.53 0.25
N LYS A 56 -21.87 -1.43 0.28
CA LYS A 56 -22.39 -0.07 0.48
C LYS A 56 -22.92 0.52 -0.84
N ALA A 57 -24.20 0.90 -0.86
CA ALA A 57 -24.85 1.48 -2.04
C ALA A 57 -24.18 2.80 -2.48
N ASP A 58 -23.78 3.66 -1.52
CA ASP A 58 -23.12 4.94 -1.83
C ASP A 58 -21.78 4.75 -2.53
N ALA A 59 -21.02 3.71 -2.16
CA ALA A 59 -19.76 3.39 -2.82
C ALA A 59 -20.00 2.93 -4.27
N ARG A 60 -21.06 2.14 -4.52
CA ARG A 60 -21.46 1.75 -5.88
C ARG A 60 -21.89 2.94 -6.74
N LYS A 61 -22.70 3.85 -6.18
CA LYS A 61 -23.11 5.07 -6.86
C LYS A 61 -21.93 5.97 -7.22
N SER A 62 -20.97 6.11 -6.34
CA SER A 62 -19.76 6.92 -6.57
C SER A 62 -18.98 6.50 -7.82
N ILE A 63 -18.90 5.21 -8.14
CA ILE A 63 -18.21 4.77 -9.36
C ILE A 63 -19.06 4.94 -10.62
N GLU A 64 -20.39 4.89 -10.50
CA GLU A 64 -21.32 5.17 -11.61
C GLU A 64 -21.19 6.63 -12.07
N ASP A 65 -21.07 7.57 -11.14
CA ASP A 65 -20.83 8.98 -11.42
C ASP A 65 -19.51 9.22 -12.17
N ASN A 66 -18.59 8.26 -12.11
CA ASN A 66 -17.30 8.27 -12.82
C ASN A 66 -17.29 7.41 -14.11
N GLY A 67 -18.48 6.94 -14.56
CA GLY A 67 -18.64 6.22 -15.83
C GLY A 67 -18.42 4.70 -15.77
N ALA A 68 -18.28 4.11 -14.58
CA ALA A 68 -18.27 2.67 -14.38
C ALA A 68 -19.71 2.13 -14.25
N GLN A 69 -19.86 0.81 -14.36
CA GLN A 69 -21.10 0.13 -14.00
C GLN A 69 -20.99 -0.40 -12.57
N SER A 70 -22.12 -0.60 -11.88
CA SER A 70 -22.16 -1.28 -10.60
C SER A 70 -22.93 -2.60 -10.64
N ALA A 71 -22.71 -3.41 -9.62
CA ALA A 71 -23.45 -4.63 -9.34
C ALA A 71 -23.86 -4.64 -7.86
N ALA A 72 -25.05 -5.16 -7.54
CA ALA A 72 -25.56 -5.25 -6.18
C ALA A 72 -25.13 -6.53 -5.45
N SER A 73 -24.60 -7.53 -6.19
CA SER A 73 -24.06 -8.78 -5.66
C SER A 73 -22.86 -9.26 -6.46
N LEU A 74 -22.11 -10.24 -5.92
CA LEU A 74 -21.02 -10.91 -6.64
C LEU A 74 -21.55 -11.70 -7.85
N ASP A 75 -22.72 -12.35 -7.73
CA ASP A 75 -23.36 -13.03 -8.84
C ASP A 75 -23.67 -12.07 -10.00
N GLU A 76 -24.26 -10.92 -9.70
CA GLU A 76 -24.54 -9.90 -10.70
C GLU A 76 -23.25 -9.34 -11.31
N LEU A 77 -22.19 -9.10 -10.49
CA LEU A 77 -20.88 -8.68 -10.97
C LEU A 77 -20.35 -9.66 -12.02
N VAL A 78 -20.28 -10.94 -11.66
CA VAL A 78 -19.73 -12.00 -12.53
C VAL A 78 -20.58 -12.16 -13.79
N SER A 79 -21.91 -12.07 -13.70
CA SER A 79 -22.81 -12.18 -14.84
C SER A 79 -22.68 -11.05 -15.86
N LYS A 80 -22.21 -9.88 -15.43
CA LYS A 80 -21.97 -8.70 -16.29
C LYS A 80 -20.63 -8.73 -17.02
N LEU A 81 -19.78 -9.74 -16.78
CA LEU A 81 -18.44 -9.85 -17.38
C LEU A 81 -18.37 -11.00 -18.38
N ALA A 82 -17.71 -10.77 -19.52
CA ALA A 82 -17.44 -11.81 -20.51
C ALA A 82 -16.26 -12.71 -20.06
N ALA A 83 -16.41 -14.03 -20.28
CA ALA A 83 -15.32 -14.96 -20.03
C ALA A 83 -14.23 -14.87 -21.13
N PRO A 84 -12.97 -15.12 -20.83
CA PRO A 84 -12.41 -15.35 -19.51
C PRO A 84 -12.36 -14.06 -18.68
N ARG A 85 -12.97 -14.09 -17.51
CA ARG A 85 -13.18 -12.91 -16.66
C ARG A 85 -11.91 -12.49 -15.93
N ALA A 86 -11.82 -11.21 -15.61
CA ALA A 86 -10.83 -10.65 -14.71
C ALA A 86 -11.53 -9.92 -13.55
N LEU A 87 -11.21 -10.29 -12.31
CA LEU A 87 -11.77 -9.68 -11.11
C LEU A 87 -10.63 -9.20 -10.21
N TRP A 88 -10.73 -7.97 -9.72
CA TRP A 88 -9.78 -7.38 -8.79
C TRP A 88 -10.45 -7.19 -7.43
N MET A 89 -9.87 -7.82 -6.40
CA MET A 89 -10.31 -7.64 -5.02
C MET A 89 -9.47 -6.54 -4.36
N MET A 90 -10.15 -5.52 -3.84
CA MET A 90 -9.58 -4.41 -3.09
C MET A 90 -10.26 -4.32 -1.72
N VAL A 91 -10.27 -5.42 -1.00
CA VAL A 91 -10.91 -5.61 0.29
C VAL A 91 -9.87 -5.75 1.42
N PRO A 92 -10.25 -5.51 2.70
CA PRO A 92 -9.37 -5.74 3.82
C PRO A 92 -8.85 -7.18 3.86
N ALA A 93 -7.54 -7.34 4.12
CA ALA A 93 -6.89 -8.64 4.23
C ALA A 93 -7.47 -9.51 5.36
N GLY A 94 -7.26 -10.82 5.26
CA GLY A 94 -7.72 -11.80 6.27
C GLY A 94 -9.13 -12.31 6.01
N PRO A 95 -10.02 -12.36 7.04
CA PRO A 95 -11.32 -13.03 6.93
C PRO A 95 -12.24 -12.52 5.83
N ILE A 96 -12.17 -11.20 5.52
CA ILE A 96 -13.00 -10.60 4.46
C ILE A 96 -12.53 -11.10 3.09
N THR A 97 -11.22 -11.17 2.87
CA THR A 97 -10.67 -11.73 1.64
C THR A 97 -11.02 -13.22 1.50
N ASP A 98 -10.92 -13.99 2.59
CA ASP A 98 -11.30 -15.43 2.58
C ASP A 98 -12.79 -15.62 2.25
N ALA A 99 -13.68 -14.83 2.85
CA ALA A 99 -15.11 -14.87 2.56
C ALA A 99 -15.41 -14.51 1.09
N THR A 100 -14.73 -13.49 0.55
CA THR A 100 -14.86 -13.07 -0.84
C THR A 100 -14.40 -14.16 -1.80
N VAL A 101 -13.23 -14.76 -1.53
CA VAL A 101 -12.72 -15.90 -2.31
C VAL A 101 -13.70 -17.06 -2.29
N THR A 102 -14.20 -17.45 -1.12
CA THR A 102 -15.17 -18.54 -0.97
C THR A 102 -16.45 -18.28 -1.78
N ALA A 103 -16.94 -17.04 -1.76
CA ALA A 103 -18.14 -16.66 -2.52
C ALA A 103 -17.91 -16.63 -4.05
N LEU A 104 -16.70 -16.29 -4.50
CA LEU A 104 -16.35 -16.25 -5.92
C LEU A 104 -16.15 -17.64 -6.55
N LEU A 105 -15.58 -18.58 -5.81
CA LEU A 105 -15.20 -19.90 -6.32
C LEU A 105 -16.31 -20.67 -7.08
N PRO A 106 -17.60 -20.65 -6.65
CA PRO A 106 -18.67 -21.30 -7.41
C PRO A 106 -19.18 -20.51 -8.61
N LEU A 107 -18.86 -19.21 -8.72
CA LEU A 107 -19.35 -18.31 -9.76
C LEU A 107 -18.41 -18.23 -10.97
N LEU A 108 -17.17 -18.65 -10.81
CA LEU A 108 -16.11 -18.54 -11.79
C LEU A 108 -15.88 -19.87 -12.54
N ALA A 109 -15.26 -19.78 -13.70
CA ALA A 109 -14.97 -20.90 -14.58
C ALA A 109 -13.46 -20.97 -14.92
N ALA A 110 -13.05 -22.10 -15.50
CA ALA A 110 -11.68 -22.27 -15.99
C ALA A 110 -11.25 -21.12 -16.91
N GLY A 111 -10.05 -20.63 -16.73
CA GLY A 111 -9.47 -19.49 -17.45
C GLY A 111 -9.78 -18.11 -16.84
N ASP A 112 -10.75 -18.01 -15.91
CA ASP A 112 -10.99 -16.75 -15.19
C ASP A 112 -9.79 -16.41 -14.28
N SER A 113 -9.57 -15.12 -14.04
CA SER A 113 -8.49 -14.63 -13.17
C SER A 113 -9.04 -13.79 -12.03
N VAL A 114 -8.55 -14.03 -10.81
CA VAL A 114 -8.78 -13.19 -9.65
C VAL A 114 -7.46 -12.54 -9.24
N ILE A 115 -7.46 -11.20 -9.11
CA ILE A 115 -6.33 -10.42 -8.63
C ILE A 115 -6.63 -10.01 -7.18
N ASP A 116 -5.79 -10.44 -6.24
CA ASP A 116 -5.80 -9.95 -4.86
C ASP A 116 -4.89 -8.71 -4.78
N GLY A 117 -5.48 -7.52 -4.73
CA GLY A 117 -4.79 -6.24 -4.64
C GLY A 117 -4.73 -5.67 -3.22
N GLY A 118 -5.22 -6.41 -2.23
CA GLY A 118 -5.12 -6.05 -0.81
C GLY A 118 -3.70 -6.23 -0.26
N ASN A 119 -3.50 -5.81 1.00
CA ASN A 119 -2.25 -6.09 1.72
C ASN A 119 -2.34 -7.45 2.42
N SER A 120 -2.50 -8.52 1.66
CA SER A 120 -2.59 -9.88 2.19
C SER A 120 -1.22 -10.41 2.62
N ASN A 121 -1.20 -11.27 3.65
CA ASN A 121 -0.02 -12.07 3.95
C ASN A 121 0.20 -13.05 2.79
N TYR A 122 1.43 -13.16 2.28
CA TYR A 122 1.75 -14.02 1.15
C TYR A 122 1.48 -15.51 1.42
N LYS A 123 1.56 -15.96 2.68
CA LYS A 123 1.24 -17.35 3.08
C LYS A 123 -0.26 -17.64 2.88
N ASP A 124 -1.11 -16.67 3.19
CA ASP A 124 -2.56 -16.76 2.90
C ASP A 124 -2.84 -16.72 1.39
N THR A 125 -2.08 -15.91 0.66
CA THR A 125 -2.16 -15.84 -0.81
C THR A 125 -1.90 -17.21 -1.44
N LEU A 126 -0.84 -17.89 -1.01
CA LEU A 126 -0.51 -19.24 -1.48
C LEU A 126 -1.64 -20.25 -1.20
N ARG A 127 -2.20 -20.21 0.02
CA ARG A 127 -3.33 -21.05 0.41
C ARG A 127 -4.55 -20.81 -0.48
N ARG A 128 -4.91 -19.54 -0.72
CA ARG A 128 -6.04 -19.16 -1.60
C ARG A 128 -5.81 -19.59 -3.04
N ALA A 129 -4.60 -19.38 -3.55
CA ALA A 129 -4.26 -19.75 -4.92
C ALA A 129 -4.47 -21.24 -5.21
N GLY A 130 -4.19 -22.13 -4.26
CA GLY A 130 -4.47 -23.55 -4.39
C GLY A 130 -5.94 -23.85 -4.73
N LEU A 131 -6.88 -23.11 -4.13
CA LEU A 131 -8.32 -23.28 -4.39
C LEU A 131 -8.72 -22.96 -5.84
N PHE A 132 -8.00 -22.03 -6.48
CA PHE A 132 -8.23 -21.64 -7.87
C PHE A 132 -7.55 -22.59 -8.85
N ALA A 133 -6.32 -23.03 -8.53
CA ALA A 133 -5.58 -23.95 -9.38
C ALA A 133 -6.33 -25.27 -9.60
N ASP A 134 -6.95 -25.81 -8.56
CA ASP A 134 -7.78 -27.04 -8.63
C ASP A 134 -8.94 -26.93 -9.64
N LYS A 135 -9.33 -25.72 -9.99
CA LYS A 135 -10.42 -25.40 -10.94
C LYS A 135 -9.92 -24.80 -12.26
N GLN A 136 -8.63 -24.86 -12.52
CA GLN A 136 -8.00 -24.29 -13.72
C GLN A 136 -8.26 -22.77 -13.85
N MET A 137 -8.38 -22.07 -12.75
CA MET A 137 -8.50 -20.61 -12.68
C MET A 137 -7.17 -20.01 -12.19
N HIS A 138 -6.94 -18.73 -12.48
CA HIS A 138 -5.71 -18.04 -12.10
C HIS A 138 -5.94 -17.17 -10.85
N TYR A 139 -5.03 -17.27 -9.91
CA TYR A 139 -4.92 -16.34 -8.79
C TYR A 139 -3.66 -15.52 -8.97
N VAL A 140 -3.81 -14.19 -8.98
CA VAL A 140 -2.72 -13.23 -9.15
C VAL A 140 -2.71 -12.35 -7.90
N ASP A 141 -1.57 -12.11 -7.34
CA ASP A 141 -1.40 -11.20 -6.22
C ASP A 141 -0.71 -9.91 -6.67
N SER A 142 -1.24 -8.77 -6.24
CA SER A 142 -0.70 -7.46 -6.59
C SER A 142 -0.40 -6.68 -5.31
N GLY A 143 0.85 -6.72 -4.89
CA GLY A 143 1.35 -5.81 -3.88
C GLY A 143 1.28 -4.38 -4.40
N THR A 144 0.41 -3.55 -3.81
CA THR A 144 0.11 -2.20 -4.30
C THR A 144 0.68 -1.13 -3.37
N SER A 145 1.43 -0.18 -3.92
CA SER A 145 1.90 1.02 -3.25
C SER A 145 1.42 2.27 -4.00
N GLY A 146 1.27 3.41 -3.31
CA GLY A 146 0.79 4.67 -3.89
C GLY A 146 -0.37 5.29 -3.11
N GLY A 147 -1.11 4.51 -2.33
CA GLY A 147 -2.16 4.99 -1.44
C GLY A 147 -3.17 5.92 -2.12
N VAL A 148 -3.48 7.04 -1.48
CA VAL A 148 -4.44 8.02 -2.00
C VAL A 148 -3.94 8.79 -3.21
N TRP A 149 -2.63 8.86 -3.41
CA TRP A 149 -1.99 9.56 -4.53
C TRP A 149 -2.02 8.76 -5.83
N GLY A 150 -2.32 7.45 -5.75
CA GLY A 150 -2.36 6.59 -6.92
C GLY A 150 -3.35 7.00 -8.00
N LEU A 151 -4.39 7.77 -7.67
CA LEU A 151 -5.29 8.33 -8.68
C LEU A 151 -4.57 9.32 -9.60
N ALA A 152 -3.75 10.19 -9.05
CA ALA A 152 -3.02 11.22 -9.79
C ALA A 152 -1.72 10.67 -10.39
N GLU A 153 -0.91 10.01 -9.56
CA GLU A 153 0.47 9.63 -9.89
C GLU A 153 0.59 8.21 -10.47
N GLY A 154 -0.45 7.36 -10.32
CA GLY A 154 -0.39 5.93 -10.60
C GLY A 154 0.10 5.12 -9.41
N TYR A 155 -0.06 3.80 -9.52
CA TYR A 155 0.31 2.85 -8.47
C TYR A 155 1.60 2.12 -8.82
N SER A 156 2.41 1.84 -7.82
CA SER A 156 3.48 0.85 -7.94
C SER A 156 2.91 -0.54 -7.65
N LEU A 157 3.03 -1.47 -8.63
CA LEU A 157 2.40 -2.79 -8.60
C LEU A 157 3.45 -3.89 -8.71
N MET A 158 3.63 -4.64 -7.64
CA MET A 158 4.49 -5.83 -7.58
C MET A 158 3.62 -7.06 -7.78
N ILE A 159 3.72 -7.75 -8.92
CA ILE A 159 2.75 -8.75 -9.35
C ILE A 159 3.33 -10.14 -9.26
N GLY A 160 2.65 -11.01 -8.51
CA GLY A 160 2.89 -12.45 -8.47
C GLY A 160 1.79 -13.21 -9.23
N GLY A 161 2.18 -14.25 -9.96
CA GLY A 161 1.21 -15.08 -10.69
C GLY A 161 1.83 -15.79 -11.89
N ASP A 162 1.01 -16.60 -12.57
CA ASP A 162 1.41 -17.24 -13.81
C ASP A 162 1.74 -16.22 -14.90
N ALA A 163 2.80 -16.47 -15.67
CA ALA A 163 3.28 -15.53 -16.67
C ALA A 163 2.20 -15.16 -17.70
N ASP A 164 1.49 -16.15 -18.22
CA ASP A 164 0.45 -15.96 -19.24
C ASP A 164 -0.76 -15.21 -18.68
N ALA A 165 -1.16 -15.50 -17.44
CA ALA A 165 -2.24 -14.78 -16.77
C ALA A 165 -1.88 -13.31 -16.53
N VAL A 166 -0.66 -13.03 -16.06
CA VAL A 166 -0.16 -11.66 -15.86
C VAL A 166 -0.04 -10.92 -17.18
N GLU A 167 0.46 -11.58 -18.23
CA GLU A 167 0.57 -10.95 -19.56
C GLU A 167 -0.79 -10.60 -20.14
N ARG A 168 -1.80 -11.46 -20.00
CA ARG A 168 -3.17 -11.16 -20.40
C ARG A 168 -3.72 -9.91 -19.68
N LEU A 169 -3.37 -9.73 -18.42
CA LEU A 169 -3.81 -8.60 -17.59
C LEU A 169 -2.93 -7.34 -17.75
N ARG A 170 -1.88 -7.39 -18.58
CA ARG A 170 -0.97 -6.26 -18.85
C ARG A 170 -1.68 -4.92 -19.06
N PRO A 171 -2.76 -4.82 -19.87
CA PRO A 171 -3.42 -3.53 -20.11
C PRO A 171 -3.98 -2.89 -18.84
N ILE A 172 -4.48 -3.70 -17.90
CA ILE A 172 -4.98 -3.26 -16.60
C ILE A 172 -3.84 -2.69 -15.75
N PHE A 173 -2.74 -3.46 -15.62
CA PHE A 173 -1.58 -3.03 -14.83
C PHE A 173 -0.93 -1.78 -15.41
N ALA A 174 -0.74 -1.72 -16.72
CA ALA A 174 -0.19 -0.57 -17.42
C ALA A 174 -1.03 0.70 -17.23
N THR A 175 -2.36 0.59 -17.16
CA THR A 175 -3.26 1.72 -16.93
C THR A 175 -3.21 2.18 -15.46
N LEU A 176 -3.11 1.27 -14.53
CA LEU A 176 -3.03 1.60 -13.10
C LEU A 176 -1.68 2.18 -12.70
N ALA A 177 -0.60 1.82 -13.37
CA ALA A 177 0.75 2.29 -13.10
C ALA A 177 0.97 3.77 -13.51
N PRO A 178 2.08 4.40 -13.08
CA PRO A 178 2.44 5.77 -13.48
C PRO A 178 2.57 5.93 -14.99
N THR A 179 3.18 4.95 -15.67
CA THR A 179 3.20 4.87 -17.15
C THR A 179 2.99 3.43 -17.59
N ALA A 180 2.76 3.23 -18.88
CA ALA A 180 2.56 1.90 -19.45
C ALA A 180 3.76 0.94 -19.23
N ASN A 181 4.95 1.46 -19.02
CA ASN A 181 6.19 0.69 -18.93
C ASN A 181 6.96 0.88 -17.61
N THR A 182 6.43 1.64 -16.65
CA THR A 182 7.11 1.91 -15.37
C THR A 182 6.16 1.79 -14.21
N GLY A 183 6.68 1.38 -13.07
CA GLY A 183 5.93 1.29 -11.82
C GLY A 183 5.15 -0.01 -11.64
N TRP A 184 5.25 -0.96 -12.57
CA TRP A 184 4.64 -2.29 -12.41
C TRP A 184 5.50 -3.38 -13.05
N GLY A 185 5.35 -4.60 -12.59
CA GLY A 185 6.01 -5.75 -13.19
C GLY A 185 5.69 -7.07 -12.47
N ARG A 186 5.78 -8.17 -13.22
CA ARG A 186 5.75 -9.49 -12.63
C ARG A 186 7.08 -9.76 -11.92
N VAL A 187 7.01 -10.01 -10.61
CA VAL A 187 8.21 -10.26 -9.77
C VAL A 187 8.46 -11.74 -9.52
N GLY A 188 7.49 -12.62 -9.82
CA GLY A 188 7.64 -14.05 -9.65
C GLY A 188 6.32 -14.82 -9.74
N PRO A 189 6.29 -16.07 -9.24
CA PRO A 189 5.05 -16.86 -9.15
C PRO A 189 4.07 -16.24 -8.16
N VAL A 190 2.88 -16.84 -8.03
CA VAL A 190 1.86 -16.43 -7.07
C VAL A 190 2.45 -16.35 -5.65
N GLY A 191 2.07 -15.33 -4.90
CA GLY A 191 2.59 -15.01 -3.56
C GLY A 191 3.79 -14.05 -3.57
N SER A 192 4.55 -14.00 -4.67
CA SER A 192 5.75 -13.15 -4.76
C SER A 192 5.44 -11.64 -4.76
N GLY A 193 4.29 -11.23 -5.26
CA GLY A 193 3.85 -9.85 -5.25
C GLY A 193 3.61 -9.35 -3.82
N HIS A 194 2.81 -10.07 -3.04
CA HIS A 194 2.55 -9.76 -1.64
C HIS A 194 3.80 -9.92 -0.77
N PHE A 195 4.65 -10.92 -1.01
CA PHE A 195 5.94 -11.05 -0.34
C PHE A 195 6.81 -9.82 -0.58
N THR A 196 6.96 -9.40 -1.83
CA THR A 196 7.74 -8.22 -2.20
C THR A 196 7.16 -6.94 -1.56
N LYS A 197 5.82 -6.81 -1.54
CA LYS A 197 5.16 -5.67 -0.89
C LYS A 197 5.35 -5.67 0.62
N MET A 198 5.33 -6.83 1.27
CA MET A 198 5.61 -6.97 2.69
C MET A 198 7.02 -6.45 3.03
N VAL A 199 8.03 -6.87 2.26
CA VAL A 199 9.42 -6.40 2.43
C VAL A 199 9.54 -4.90 2.13
N HIS A 200 8.87 -4.40 1.09
CA HIS A 200 8.79 -2.96 0.80
C HIS A 200 8.29 -2.17 2.02
N ASN A 201 7.23 -2.65 2.68
CA ASN A 201 6.71 -1.97 3.87
C ASN A 201 7.67 -2.07 5.07
N GLY A 202 8.42 -3.15 5.21
CA GLY A 202 9.52 -3.23 6.20
C GLY A 202 10.59 -2.17 5.95
N ILE A 203 11.02 -1.98 4.71
CA ILE A 203 11.97 -0.92 4.31
C ILE A 203 11.38 0.47 4.59
N GLU A 204 10.11 0.68 4.26
CA GLU A 204 9.37 1.93 4.54
C GLU A 204 9.40 2.28 6.04
N TYR A 205 9.19 1.29 6.93
CA TYR A 205 9.28 1.48 8.37
C TYR A 205 10.66 1.97 8.80
N GLY A 206 11.73 1.35 8.30
CA GLY A 206 13.11 1.76 8.59
C GLY A 206 13.43 3.17 8.11
N LEU A 207 13.01 3.52 6.90
CA LEU A 207 13.19 4.87 6.33
C LEU A 207 12.42 5.93 7.14
N MET A 208 11.17 5.66 7.48
CA MET A 208 10.36 6.58 8.30
C MET A 208 10.99 6.81 9.67
N GLN A 209 11.48 5.75 10.31
CA GLN A 209 12.14 5.84 11.61
C GLN A 209 13.43 6.66 11.54
N ALA A 210 14.25 6.45 10.52
CA ALA A 210 15.48 7.23 10.33
C ALA A 210 15.20 8.73 10.12
N TYR A 211 14.18 9.10 9.35
CA TYR A 211 13.75 10.49 9.22
C TYR A 211 13.26 11.05 10.56
N ALA A 212 12.39 10.32 11.27
CA ALA A 212 11.84 10.77 12.55
C ALA A 212 12.95 11.05 13.58
N GLU A 213 13.92 10.15 13.72
CA GLU A 213 15.07 10.33 14.61
C GLU A 213 15.95 11.51 14.18
N GLY A 214 16.28 11.62 12.89
CA GLY A 214 17.07 12.72 12.36
C GLY A 214 16.42 14.09 12.60
N PHE A 215 15.13 14.23 12.29
CA PHE A 215 14.40 15.47 12.54
C PHE A 215 14.22 15.74 14.04
N SER A 216 14.09 14.72 14.89
CA SER A 216 14.07 14.87 16.34
C SER A 216 15.40 15.43 16.86
N ILE A 217 16.55 14.95 16.35
CA ILE A 217 17.87 15.49 16.72
C ILE A 217 17.97 16.97 16.34
N LEU A 218 17.55 17.33 15.12
CA LEU A 218 17.55 18.73 14.67
C LEU A 218 16.65 19.61 15.54
N GLU A 219 15.47 19.12 15.89
CA GLU A 219 14.50 19.83 16.76
C GLU A 219 15.08 20.09 18.15
N HIS A 220 15.81 19.12 18.75
CA HIS A 220 16.39 19.26 20.08
C HIS A 220 17.63 20.17 20.14
N LYS A 221 18.21 20.53 19.00
CA LYS A 221 19.35 21.47 18.94
C LYS A 221 18.88 22.93 18.98
N LYS A 222 18.27 23.33 20.10
CA LYS A 222 17.57 24.61 20.28
C LYS A 222 18.42 25.85 20.05
N GLU A 223 19.74 25.77 20.35
CA GLU A 223 20.67 26.92 20.20
C GLU A 223 20.83 27.36 18.73
N PHE A 224 20.49 26.51 17.76
CA PHE A 224 20.56 26.89 16.34
C PHE A 224 19.24 27.44 15.80
N ALA A 225 18.13 27.31 16.54
CA ALA A 225 16.81 27.76 16.12
C ALA A 225 16.47 27.31 14.70
N LEU A 226 16.69 26.01 14.40
CA LEU A 226 16.59 25.43 13.07
C LEU A 226 15.15 25.46 12.56
N ASP A 227 14.93 25.89 11.32
CA ASP A 227 13.69 25.71 10.59
C ASP A 227 13.66 24.34 9.94
N LEU A 228 12.92 23.41 10.54
CA LEU A 228 12.85 22.01 10.08
C LEU A 228 12.18 21.88 8.71
N TYR A 229 11.18 22.75 8.42
CA TYR A 229 10.55 22.75 7.10
C TYR A 229 11.54 23.18 6.03
N GLN A 230 12.29 24.28 6.27
CA GLN A 230 13.33 24.74 5.35
C GLN A 230 14.39 23.67 5.08
N ILE A 231 14.81 22.95 6.12
CA ILE A 231 15.80 21.86 5.99
C ILE A 231 15.22 20.73 5.11
N ALA A 232 13.98 20.30 5.37
CA ALA A 232 13.31 19.31 4.56
C ALA A 232 13.23 19.74 3.09
N GLU A 233 12.83 21.00 2.82
CA GLU A 233 12.79 21.56 1.47
C GLU A 233 14.15 21.54 0.76
N ILE A 234 15.24 21.90 1.46
CA ILE A 234 16.60 21.82 0.90
C ILE A 234 16.94 20.38 0.51
N TRP A 235 16.63 19.42 1.38
CA TRP A 235 16.99 18.01 1.13
C TRP A 235 16.17 17.33 0.04
N ARG A 236 15.01 17.86 -0.31
CA ARG A 236 14.20 17.34 -1.45
C ARG A 236 14.94 17.46 -2.79
N TYR A 237 15.91 18.36 -2.90
CA TYR A 237 16.62 18.68 -4.16
C TYR A 237 18.13 18.46 -4.01
N GLY A 238 18.68 17.56 -4.82
CA GLY A 238 20.12 17.30 -4.86
C GLY A 238 20.71 16.50 -3.67
N SER A 239 19.97 16.23 -2.63
CA SER A 239 20.41 15.43 -1.50
C SER A 239 20.25 13.93 -1.76
N VAL A 240 21.18 13.12 -1.24
CA VAL A 240 21.14 11.65 -1.31
C VAL A 240 19.97 11.05 -0.52
N VAL A 241 19.46 11.77 0.48
CA VAL A 241 18.31 11.34 1.30
C VAL A 241 16.96 11.74 0.70
N ARG A 242 16.93 12.29 -0.50
CA ARG A 242 15.66 12.61 -1.15
C ARG A 242 14.81 11.36 -1.36
N SER A 243 13.53 11.46 -1.05
CA SER A 243 12.56 10.38 -1.28
C SER A 243 11.14 10.96 -1.25
N TRP A 244 10.14 10.19 -1.69
CA TRP A 244 8.76 10.60 -1.49
C TRP A 244 8.39 10.73 -0.01
N LEU A 245 8.97 9.90 0.88
CA LEU A 245 8.78 10.06 2.33
C LEU A 245 9.29 11.42 2.85
N LEU A 246 10.39 11.92 2.29
CA LEU A 246 10.88 13.27 2.62
C LEU A 246 9.93 14.35 2.09
N ASP A 247 9.35 14.20 0.89
CA ASP A 247 8.33 15.11 0.38
C ASP A 247 7.12 15.17 1.33
N LEU A 248 6.68 14.01 1.84
CA LEU A 248 5.59 13.94 2.82
C LEU A 248 5.98 14.55 4.17
N THR A 249 7.23 14.40 4.60
CA THR A 249 7.78 15.03 5.81
C THR A 249 7.76 16.55 5.68
N ALA A 250 8.25 17.09 4.56
CA ALA A 250 8.19 18.52 4.29
C ALA A 250 6.75 19.06 4.31
N ASN A 251 5.82 18.35 3.64
CA ASN A 251 4.40 18.73 3.65
C ASN A 251 3.76 18.69 5.05
N ALA A 252 4.19 17.78 5.92
CA ALA A 252 3.71 17.70 7.31
C ALA A 252 4.24 18.90 8.12
N LEU A 253 5.54 19.20 8.01
CA LEU A 253 6.19 20.33 8.69
C LEU A 253 5.66 21.69 8.22
N ASP A 254 5.31 21.85 6.92
CA ASP A 254 4.68 23.05 6.40
C ASP A 254 3.32 23.33 7.09
N LYS A 255 2.54 22.28 7.29
CA LYS A 255 1.20 22.38 7.88
C LYS A 255 1.20 22.53 9.40
N ASN A 256 2.14 21.88 10.07
CA ASN A 256 2.25 21.81 11.52
C ASN A 256 3.72 21.69 11.94
N PRO A 257 4.48 22.80 12.01
CA PRO A 257 5.91 22.78 12.29
C PRO A 257 6.29 22.19 13.65
N THR A 258 5.39 22.31 14.65
CA THR A 258 5.61 21.88 16.04
C THR A 258 5.00 20.52 16.34
N MET A 259 4.27 19.92 15.38
CA MET A 259 3.48 18.68 15.57
C MET A 259 2.45 18.76 16.70
N ASP A 260 2.01 19.98 17.08
CA ASP A 260 1.02 20.19 18.13
C ASP A 260 -0.29 19.45 17.84
N GLY A 261 -0.89 18.88 18.90
CA GLY A 261 -2.14 18.14 18.80
C GLY A 261 -2.03 16.73 18.20
N ILE A 262 -0.80 16.27 17.87
CA ILE A 262 -0.56 14.90 17.40
C ILE A 262 -0.07 14.06 18.57
N ALA A 263 -0.80 12.98 18.88
CA ALA A 263 -0.38 12.05 19.92
C ALA A 263 0.86 11.25 19.46
N PRO A 264 1.85 10.99 20.37
CA PRO A 264 3.03 10.18 20.04
C PRO A 264 2.68 8.67 20.03
N PHE A 265 1.76 8.28 19.16
CA PHE A 265 1.21 6.93 19.04
C PHE A 265 1.26 6.49 17.58
N VAL A 266 2.07 5.46 17.28
CA VAL A 266 2.27 4.99 15.89
C VAL A 266 1.67 3.60 15.71
N VAL A 267 0.67 3.51 14.84
CA VAL A 267 0.03 2.24 14.48
C VAL A 267 0.93 1.45 13.53
N ASP A 268 0.94 0.12 13.65
CA ASP A 268 1.44 -0.75 12.59
C ASP A 268 0.28 -1.50 11.92
N SER A 269 0.40 -1.78 10.63
CA SER A 269 -0.58 -2.47 9.80
C SER A 269 -0.31 -3.98 9.67
N GLY A 270 0.75 -4.48 10.32
CA GLY A 270 1.12 -5.90 10.36
C GLY A 270 2.28 -6.27 9.44
N GLU A 271 2.49 -5.60 8.32
CA GLU A 271 3.50 -5.97 7.32
C GLU A 271 4.94 -5.85 7.88
N GLY A 272 5.21 -4.87 8.74
CA GLY A 272 6.49 -4.77 9.46
C GLY A 272 6.75 -5.98 10.36
N ARG A 273 5.70 -6.50 11.03
CA ARG A 273 5.81 -7.72 11.84
C ARG A 273 6.10 -8.94 10.98
N TRP A 274 5.39 -9.07 9.85
CA TRP A 274 5.59 -10.19 8.93
C TRP A 274 7.00 -10.15 8.33
N THR A 275 7.52 -8.96 7.99
CA THR A 275 8.89 -8.80 7.48
C THR A 275 9.92 -9.25 8.51
N VAL A 276 9.76 -8.86 9.78
CA VAL A 276 10.67 -9.27 10.86
C VAL A 276 10.60 -10.78 11.10
N ALA A 277 9.39 -11.35 11.14
CA ALA A 277 9.21 -12.79 11.30
C ALA A 277 9.85 -13.57 10.14
N GLU A 278 9.66 -13.11 8.92
CA GLU A 278 10.23 -13.73 7.73
C GLU A 278 11.77 -13.63 7.72
N ALA A 279 12.32 -12.50 8.15
CA ALA A 279 13.78 -12.37 8.28
C ALA A 279 14.35 -13.40 9.26
N ILE A 280 13.62 -13.68 10.35
CA ILE A 280 14.00 -14.75 11.32
C ILE A 280 13.85 -16.12 10.69
N ASP A 281 12.75 -16.40 10.01
CA ASP A 281 12.49 -17.68 9.33
C ASP A 281 13.55 -18.00 8.24
N LEU A 282 14.12 -16.95 7.63
CA LEU A 282 15.14 -17.05 6.59
C LEU A 282 16.59 -16.93 7.10
N ASP A 283 16.82 -16.81 8.41
CA ASP A 283 18.12 -16.54 9.02
C ASP A 283 18.81 -15.26 8.46
N VAL A 284 18.03 -14.25 8.09
CA VAL A 284 18.53 -12.97 7.56
C VAL A 284 18.52 -11.90 8.65
N PRO A 285 19.67 -11.28 8.99
CA PRO A 285 19.71 -10.21 9.96
C PRO A 285 19.06 -8.93 9.40
N ALA A 286 18.03 -8.44 10.08
CA ALA A 286 17.30 -7.21 9.72
C ALA A 286 17.18 -6.24 10.92
N PRO A 287 18.30 -5.79 11.54
CA PRO A 287 18.25 -5.00 12.78
C PRO A 287 17.50 -3.68 12.62
N ILE A 288 17.66 -2.97 11.50
CA ILE A 288 17.05 -1.65 11.29
C ILE A 288 15.51 -1.78 11.17
N ILE A 289 15.03 -2.73 10.40
CA ILE A 289 13.58 -2.99 10.24
C ILE A 289 13.00 -3.45 11.59
N THR A 290 13.70 -4.33 12.30
CA THR A 290 13.29 -4.83 13.61
C THR A 290 13.18 -3.69 14.62
N GLN A 291 14.21 -2.83 14.72
CA GLN A 291 14.20 -1.70 15.64
C GLN A 291 13.07 -0.72 15.31
N SER A 292 12.83 -0.41 14.05
CA SER A 292 11.73 0.48 13.64
C SER A 292 10.34 -0.06 14.06
N LEU A 293 10.15 -1.37 14.04
CA LEU A 293 8.94 -2.00 14.57
C LEU A 293 8.87 -1.88 16.11
N ILE A 294 9.97 -2.11 16.81
CA ILE A 294 10.05 -2.00 18.28
C ILE A 294 9.71 -0.57 18.73
N GLU A 295 10.22 0.46 18.04
CA GLU A 295 9.89 1.85 18.37
C GLU A 295 8.39 2.15 18.20
N ARG A 296 7.73 1.59 17.17
CA ARG A 296 6.26 1.69 17.04
C ARG A 296 5.52 1.02 18.21
N LEU A 297 6.01 -0.12 18.68
CA LEU A 297 5.43 -0.80 19.86
C LEU A 297 5.65 0.04 21.12
N ARG A 298 6.87 0.60 21.30
CA ARG A 298 7.18 1.47 22.42
C ARG A 298 6.29 2.72 22.44
N SER A 299 5.97 3.31 21.30
CA SER A 299 5.09 4.49 21.23
C SER A 299 3.68 4.26 21.81
N ARG A 300 3.28 3.01 22.02
CA ARG A 300 1.96 2.61 22.54
C ARG A 300 2.00 2.23 24.01
N ASP A 301 3.20 2.07 24.59
CA ASP A 301 3.41 1.65 25.98
C ASP A 301 3.65 2.87 26.86
N SER A 302 2.57 3.61 27.15
CA SER A 302 2.64 4.80 28.02
C SER A 302 2.93 4.49 29.48
N GLU A 303 2.71 3.22 29.90
CA GLU A 303 2.85 2.77 31.28
C GLU A 303 3.88 1.64 31.42
N SER A 304 5.02 1.79 30.75
CA SER A 304 6.05 0.77 30.60
C SER A 304 6.43 0.07 31.91
N PHE A 305 5.91 -1.13 32.11
CA PHE A 305 6.27 -1.97 33.26
C PHE A 305 7.78 -2.26 33.29
N SER A 306 8.40 -2.46 32.13
CA SER A 306 9.83 -2.72 32.04
C SER A 306 10.66 -1.53 32.56
N ASP A 307 10.31 -0.30 32.23
CA ASP A 307 11.02 0.90 32.70
C ASP A 307 10.79 1.10 34.21
N LYS A 308 9.56 0.87 34.70
CA LYS A 308 9.24 0.88 36.13
C LYS A 308 10.05 -0.16 36.89
N LEU A 309 10.15 -1.39 36.35
CA LEU A 309 10.95 -2.46 36.98
C LEU A 309 12.45 -2.16 36.99
N LEU A 310 12.98 -1.63 35.88
CA LEU A 310 14.38 -1.20 35.82
C LEU A 310 14.69 -0.13 36.87
N SER A 311 13.83 0.87 37.03
CA SER A 311 13.96 1.90 38.06
C SER A 311 13.94 1.28 39.45
N ALA A 312 13.00 0.36 39.75
CA ALA A 312 12.93 -0.34 41.02
C ALA A 312 14.19 -1.20 41.30
N MET A 313 14.68 -1.96 40.29
CA MET A 313 15.90 -2.75 40.45
C MET A 313 17.13 -1.87 40.75
N ARG A 314 17.27 -0.74 40.05
CA ARG A 314 18.37 0.21 40.33
C ARG A 314 18.33 0.75 41.73
N ASN A 315 17.14 1.01 42.25
CA ASN A 315 16.99 1.39 43.67
C ASN A 315 17.45 0.27 44.61
N GLN A 316 17.06 -0.98 44.36
CA GLN A 316 17.35 -2.12 45.24
C GLN A 316 18.84 -2.43 45.34
N PHE A 317 19.60 -2.39 44.24
CA PHE A 317 21.02 -2.73 44.28
C PHE A 317 21.95 -1.53 44.53
N GLY A 318 21.53 -0.31 44.16
CA GLY A 318 22.37 0.88 44.21
C GLY A 318 21.84 2.05 45.04
N GLY A 319 20.67 1.91 45.65
CA GLY A 319 20.00 2.99 46.38
C GLY A 319 19.64 4.21 45.53
N HIS A 320 19.59 4.05 44.19
CA HIS A 320 19.23 5.16 43.28
C HIS A 320 17.79 5.63 43.52
N GLU A 321 17.60 6.94 43.52
CA GLU A 321 16.29 7.55 43.75
C GLU A 321 15.29 7.12 42.64
N ILE A 322 14.08 6.74 43.05
CA ILE A 322 12.97 6.47 42.15
C ILE A 322 12.19 7.77 41.96
N LYS A 323 12.06 8.22 40.69
CA LYS A 323 11.17 9.34 40.35
C LYS A 323 9.74 8.89 40.55
N LYS A 324 9.01 9.59 41.41
CA LYS A 324 7.56 9.37 41.66
C LYS A 324 6.76 10.24 40.72
N GLU A 325 5.55 9.79 40.41
CA GLU A 325 4.55 10.55 39.61
C GLU A 325 4.08 11.82 40.33
#